data_1d76c98dfa5c1a1a3ce356e6e812e023
#
_entry.id   1d76c98dfa5c1a1a3ce356e6e812e023
#
_cell.length_a   1.000
_cell.length_b   1.000
_cell.length_c   1.000
_cell.angle_alpha   90.00
_cell.angle_beta   90.00
_cell.angle_gamma   90.00
#
_symmetry.space_group_name_H-M   'P 1'
#
loop_
_entity.id
_entity.type
_entity.pdbx_description
1 polymer ?
#
loop_
_entity_poly.entity_id
_entity_poly.type
_entity_poly.pdbx_seq_one_letter_code
_entity_poly.pdbx_strand_id
1 'polypeptide(L)'
;MTRTATGHFTEKERFFITPDGTKHEYKEGSGPYEYLMGALAGCFYSTLASMERKGEWKEVSITANGIKRTVVPTTLEHTSLEIVGKGISDKNEFEMLVKKTAEECSVFQTISKVSAMDVVVRFEDDEE
;
A
#
# COMPACT_ATOMS: atom_id res chain seq x y z
N MET A 1 0.90 16.43 -13.52
CA MET A 1 -0.34 16.00 -12.83
C MET A 1 -0.18 16.26 -11.34
N THR A 2 -1.08 17.03 -10.76
CA THR A 2 -0.95 17.47 -9.37
C THR A 2 -1.90 16.70 -8.46
N ARG A 3 -1.42 16.29 -7.30
CA ARG A 3 -2.22 15.67 -6.26
C ARG A 3 -2.09 16.50 -4.99
N THR A 4 -3.19 16.76 -4.31
CA THR A 4 -3.17 17.64 -3.15
C THR A 4 -3.96 17.06 -1.99
N ALA A 5 -3.62 17.53 -0.81
CA ALA A 5 -4.39 17.34 0.40
C ALA A 5 -4.09 18.53 1.29
N THR A 6 -5.06 18.94 2.11
CA THR A 6 -4.88 20.10 2.96
C THR A 6 -5.04 19.69 4.41
N GLY A 7 -4.03 19.99 5.22
CA GLY A 7 -4.08 19.68 6.64
C GLY A 7 -4.65 20.83 7.45
N HIS A 8 -5.40 20.50 8.49
CA HIS A 8 -5.98 21.47 9.43
C HIS A 8 -5.61 21.07 10.84
N PHE A 9 -5.09 22.03 11.59
CA PHE A 9 -4.59 21.75 12.93
C PHE A 9 -5.03 22.84 13.89
N THR A 10 -5.78 22.45 14.92
CA THR A 10 -6.17 23.33 16.01
C THR A 10 -5.79 22.65 17.31
N GLU A 11 -6.13 23.27 18.43
CA GLU A 11 -5.89 22.63 19.71
C GLU A 11 -6.64 21.33 19.87
N LYS A 12 -7.78 21.20 19.18
CA LYS A 12 -8.67 20.05 19.36
C LYS A 12 -8.67 19.09 18.21
N GLU A 13 -8.24 19.51 17.02
CA GLU A 13 -8.38 18.69 15.83
C GLU A 13 -7.10 18.66 15.02
N ARG A 14 -6.84 17.49 14.44
CA ARG A 14 -5.71 17.28 13.54
C ARG A 14 -6.19 16.33 12.45
N PHE A 15 -6.32 16.85 11.25
CA PHE A 15 -6.83 16.03 10.15
C PHE A 15 -6.39 16.62 8.81
N PHE A 16 -6.56 15.84 7.75
CA PHE A 16 -6.40 16.39 6.41
C PHE A 16 -7.65 16.09 5.60
N ILE A 17 -7.85 16.90 4.56
CA ILE A 17 -9.00 16.77 3.67
C ILE A 17 -8.47 16.52 2.27
N THR A 18 -9.03 15.50 1.60
CA THR A 18 -8.72 15.22 0.21
C THR A 18 -9.66 16.04 -0.67
N PRO A 19 -9.35 16.18 -1.99
CA PRO A 19 -10.14 17.05 -2.85
C PRO A 19 -11.61 16.72 -2.93
N ASP A 20 -11.99 15.47 -2.64
CA ASP A 20 -13.41 15.10 -2.65
C ASP A 20 -14.13 15.48 -1.36
N GLY A 21 -13.43 16.16 -0.44
CA GLY A 21 -14.02 16.60 0.80
C GLY A 21 -13.94 15.61 1.95
N THR A 22 -13.34 14.45 1.72
CA THR A 22 -13.24 13.45 2.77
C THR A 22 -12.23 13.87 3.84
N LYS A 23 -12.64 13.70 5.09
CA LYS A 23 -11.84 14.08 6.25
C LYS A 23 -11.13 12.85 6.79
N HIS A 24 -9.82 12.99 7.00
CA HIS A 24 -8.98 11.88 7.51
C HIS A 24 -8.27 12.37 8.76
N GLU A 25 -8.60 11.78 9.90
CA GLU A 25 -8.08 12.25 11.17
C GLU A 25 -6.74 11.61 11.49
N TYR A 26 -5.87 12.39 12.14
CA TYR A 26 -4.62 11.88 12.70
C TYR A 26 -4.82 11.58 14.17
N LYS A 27 -4.43 10.40 14.59
CA LYS A 27 -4.49 10.01 15.98
C LYS A 27 -3.53 8.86 16.19
N GLU A 28 -3.39 8.42 17.42
CA GLU A 28 -2.50 7.30 17.70
C GLU A 28 -2.94 6.08 16.91
N GLY A 29 -2.01 5.46 16.18
CA GLY A 29 -2.34 4.33 15.33
C GLY A 29 -2.88 4.73 13.97
N SER A 30 -3.07 6.01 13.72
CA SER A 30 -3.50 6.53 12.41
C SER A 30 -2.73 7.80 12.12
N GLY A 31 -1.41 7.69 12.10
CA GLY A 31 -0.55 8.82 11.81
C GLY A 31 -0.14 8.86 10.36
N PRO A 32 0.74 9.80 10.02
CA PRO A 32 1.16 9.98 8.63
C PRO A 32 1.74 8.72 8.00
N TYR A 33 2.51 7.95 8.74
CA TYR A 33 3.11 6.75 8.15
C TYR A 33 2.11 5.63 8.01
N GLU A 34 1.08 5.53 8.89
CA GLU A 34 0.00 4.59 8.64
C GLU A 34 -0.75 4.95 7.36
N TYR A 35 -0.98 6.24 7.14
CA TYR A 35 -1.61 6.68 5.91
C TYR A 35 -0.73 6.41 4.70
N LEU A 36 0.58 6.58 4.85
CA LEU A 36 1.51 6.29 3.76
C LEU A 36 1.48 4.80 3.41
N MET A 37 1.46 3.94 4.43
CA MET A 37 1.39 2.50 4.19
C MET A 37 0.06 2.11 3.55
N GLY A 38 -1.03 2.74 3.98
CA GLY A 38 -2.33 2.52 3.34
C GLY A 38 -2.34 2.98 1.90
N ALA A 39 -1.69 4.11 1.62
CA ALA A 39 -1.58 4.60 0.25
C ALA A 39 -0.80 3.63 -0.62
N LEU A 40 0.28 3.08 -0.07
CA LEU A 40 1.07 2.09 -0.79
C LEU A 40 0.23 0.86 -1.12
N ALA A 41 -0.50 0.32 -0.13
CA ALA A 41 -1.33 -0.85 -0.34
C ALA A 41 -2.40 -0.59 -1.39
N GLY A 42 -3.06 0.58 -1.31
CA GLY A 42 -4.12 0.92 -2.23
C GLY A 42 -3.62 1.10 -3.66
N CYS A 43 -2.50 1.79 -3.80
CA CYS A 43 -1.92 2.00 -5.13
C CYS A 43 -1.45 0.67 -5.73
N PHE A 44 -0.85 -0.17 -4.90
CA PHE A 44 -0.39 -1.47 -5.37
C PHE A 44 -1.56 -2.30 -5.87
N TYR A 45 -2.64 -2.36 -5.09
CA TYR A 45 -3.81 -3.13 -5.54
C TYR A 45 -4.43 -2.55 -6.80
N SER A 46 -4.54 -1.22 -6.88
CA SER A 46 -5.11 -0.61 -8.08
C SER A 46 -4.33 -0.96 -9.33
N THR A 47 -3.00 -0.94 -9.21
CA THR A 47 -2.14 -1.31 -10.34
C THR A 47 -2.32 -2.77 -10.70
N LEU A 48 -2.30 -3.64 -9.68
CA LEU A 48 -2.48 -5.07 -9.90
C LEU A 48 -3.82 -5.36 -10.57
N ALA A 49 -4.89 -4.74 -10.07
CA ALA A 49 -6.23 -5.00 -10.58
C ALA A 49 -6.44 -4.48 -11.99
N SER A 50 -5.61 -3.52 -12.44
CA SER A 50 -5.76 -2.95 -13.77
C SER A 50 -5.09 -3.78 -14.86
N MET A 51 -4.34 -4.81 -14.48
CA MET A 51 -3.62 -5.61 -15.45
C MET A 51 -4.53 -6.66 -16.06
N GLU A 52 -4.29 -6.97 -17.33
CA GLU A 52 -5.01 -8.06 -17.99
C GLU A 52 -4.65 -9.38 -17.35
N ARG A 53 -5.66 -10.19 -17.12
CA ARG A 53 -5.42 -11.49 -16.50
C ARG A 53 -6.42 -12.50 -17.02
N LYS A 54 -6.00 -13.75 -16.99
CA LYS A 54 -6.86 -14.85 -17.37
C LYS A 54 -7.52 -15.50 -16.16
N GLY A 55 -6.84 -15.46 -15.02
CA GLY A 55 -7.35 -16.06 -13.80
C GLY A 55 -8.19 -15.08 -13.01
N GLU A 56 -8.78 -15.60 -11.95
CA GLU A 56 -9.64 -14.82 -11.08
C GLU A 56 -9.18 -14.93 -9.64
N TRP A 57 -9.62 -13.99 -8.83
CA TRP A 57 -9.40 -14.09 -7.39
C TRP A 57 -10.64 -13.57 -6.68
N LYS A 58 -10.83 -14.06 -5.45
CA LYS A 58 -11.95 -13.60 -4.63
C LYS A 58 -11.57 -12.42 -3.79
N GLU A 59 -10.39 -12.46 -3.22
CA GLU A 59 -9.99 -11.44 -2.28
C GLU A 59 -8.48 -11.32 -2.28
N VAL A 60 -7.99 -10.09 -2.20
CA VAL A 60 -6.57 -9.81 -2.06
C VAL A 60 -6.40 -8.90 -0.87
N SER A 61 -5.54 -9.32 0.05
CA SER A 61 -5.24 -8.51 1.23
C SER A 61 -3.78 -8.10 1.14
N ILE A 62 -3.50 -6.83 1.38
CA ILE A 62 -2.14 -6.31 1.29
C ILE A 62 -1.82 -5.59 2.58
N THR A 63 -0.80 -6.07 3.29
CA THR A 63 -0.31 -5.41 4.49
C THR A 63 1.04 -4.80 4.17
N ALA A 64 1.15 -3.50 4.37
CA ALA A 64 2.39 -2.78 4.15
C ALA A 64 3.02 -2.46 5.50
N ASN A 65 4.27 -2.83 5.67
CA ASN A 65 5.03 -2.59 6.90
C ASN A 65 6.23 -1.74 6.58
N GLY A 66 6.37 -0.62 7.29
CA GLY A 66 7.51 0.25 7.11
C GLY A 66 8.34 0.32 8.36
N ILE A 67 9.63 0.08 8.24
CA ILE A 67 10.57 0.21 9.34
C ILE A 67 11.38 1.47 9.10
N LYS A 68 11.32 2.39 10.06
CA LYS A 68 12.03 3.65 9.97
C LYS A 68 13.38 3.54 10.67
N ARG A 69 14.38 4.24 10.14
CA ARG A 69 15.67 4.30 10.82
C ARG A 69 15.50 5.11 12.12
N THR A 70 16.44 4.93 13.04
CA THR A 70 16.31 5.57 14.35
C THR A 70 16.99 6.93 14.41
N VAL A 71 17.73 7.30 13.36
CA VAL A 71 18.45 8.58 13.31
C VAL A 71 17.58 9.61 12.59
N VAL A 72 17.48 10.80 13.17
CA VAL A 72 16.68 11.89 12.59
C VAL A 72 17.40 12.43 11.35
N PRO A 73 16.69 12.62 10.22
CA PRO A 73 15.27 12.33 10.03
C PRO A 73 15.02 10.83 9.91
N THR A 74 13.96 10.38 10.60
CA THR A 74 13.68 8.94 10.68
C THR A 74 12.91 8.49 9.46
N THR A 75 13.61 8.44 8.33
CA THR A 75 13.00 8.01 7.07
C THR A 75 12.83 6.50 7.06
N LEU A 76 12.03 6.03 6.12
CA LEU A 76 11.87 4.60 5.92
C LEU A 76 13.20 3.98 5.52
N GLU A 77 13.49 2.84 6.13
CA GLU A 77 14.70 2.09 5.84
C GLU A 77 14.38 0.80 5.12
N HIS A 78 13.29 0.16 5.52
CA HIS A 78 12.89 -1.10 4.93
C HIS A 78 11.37 -1.15 4.90
N THR A 79 10.80 -1.44 3.73
CA THR A 79 9.36 -1.52 3.54
C THR A 79 9.02 -2.86 2.93
N SER A 80 8.04 -3.55 3.49
CA SER A 80 7.63 -4.84 2.97
C SER A 80 6.14 -4.85 2.70
N LEU A 81 5.76 -5.59 1.68
CA LEU A 81 4.37 -5.86 1.37
C LEU A 81 4.13 -7.35 1.53
N GLU A 82 3.12 -7.69 2.30
CA GLU A 82 2.65 -9.06 2.38
C GLU A 82 1.32 -9.12 1.67
N ILE A 83 1.27 -9.91 0.60
CA ILE A 83 0.09 -10.00 -0.26
C ILE A 83 -0.51 -11.38 -0.08
N VAL A 84 -1.75 -11.44 0.37
CA VAL A 84 -2.44 -12.70 0.58
C VAL A 84 -3.58 -12.78 -0.42
N GLY A 85 -3.51 -13.78 -1.31
CA GLY A 85 -4.54 -14.01 -2.30
C GLY A 85 -5.45 -15.13 -1.87
N LYS A 86 -6.74 -14.92 -2.00
CA LYS A 86 -7.75 -15.92 -1.66
C LYS A 86 -8.59 -16.20 -2.87
N GLY A 87 -8.81 -17.50 -3.13
CA GLY A 87 -9.60 -17.89 -4.29
C GLY A 87 -8.89 -17.59 -5.61
N ILE A 88 -7.57 -17.76 -5.61
CA ILE A 88 -6.76 -17.48 -6.81
C ILE A 88 -6.80 -18.71 -7.72
N SER A 89 -7.31 -18.53 -8.92
CA SER A 89 -7.45 -19.67 -9.84
C SER A 89 -6.13 -20.03 -10.52
N ASP A 90 -5.25 -19.06 -10.73
CA ASP A 90 -3.95 -19.29 -11.38
C ASP A 90 -2.88 -18.64 -10.55
N LYS A 91 -2.24 -19.42 -9.68
CA LYS A 91 -1.27 -18.89 -8.73
C LYS A 91 0.00 -18.40 -9.41
N ASN A 92 0.42 -19.09 -10.46
CA ASN A 92 1.61 -18.66 -11.19
C ASN A 92 1.38 -17.32 -11.87
N GLU A 93 0.20 -17.15 -12.47
CA GLU A 93 -0.13 -15.87 -13.09
C GLU A 93 -0.17 -14.77 -12.04
N PHE A 94 -0.76 -15.05 -10.90
CA PHE A 94 -0.88 -14.05 -9.85
C PHE A 94 0.48 -13.57 -9.39
N GLU A 95 1.41 -14.50 -9.17
CA GLU A 95 2.76 -14.14 -8.74
C GLU A 95 3.47 -13.30 -9.80
N MET A 96 3.26 -13.64 -11.06
CA MET A 96 3.86 -12.87 -12.15
C MET A 96 3.29 -11.46 -12.20
N LEU A 97 1.98 -11.32 -12.01
CA LEU A 97 1.34 -10.02 -12.01
C LEU A 97 1.79 -9.17 -10.83
N VAL A 98 2.02 -9.79 -9.67
CA VAL A 98 2.53 -9.07 -8.51
C VAL A 98 3.92 -8.52 -8.79
N LYS A 99 4.78 -9.31 -9.41
CA LYS A 99 6.12 -8.84 -9.77
C LYS A 99 6.04 -7.64 -10.71
N LYS A 100 5.18 -7.74 -11.71
CA LYS A 100 5.02 -6.66 -12.67
C LYS A 100 4.46 -5.42 -11.99
N THR A 101 3.54 -5.62 -11.05
CA THR A 101 2.95 -4.53 -10.29
C THR A 101 4.01 -3.75 -9.51
N ALA A 102 4.96 -4.46 -8.89
CA ALA A 102 6.02 -3.80 -8.15
C ALA A 102 6.82 -2.86 -9.05
N GLU A 103 6.99 -3.22 -10.31
CA GLU A 103 7.73 -2.40 -11.25
C GLU A 103 6.93 -1.18 -11.71
N GLU A 104 5.60 -1.26 -11.68
CA GLU A 104 4.76 -0.22 -12.28
C GLU A 104 4.00 0.62 -11.27
N CYS A 105 3.88 0.18 -10.03
CA CYS A 105 3.15 0.92 -9.01
C CYS A 105 3.91 2.19 -8.64
N SER A 106 3.28 3.34 -8.86
CA SER A 106 3.98 4.61 -8.68
C SER A 106 4.33 4.88 -7.23
N VAL A 107 3.46 4.56 -6.28
CA VAL A 107 3.78 4.79 -4.87
C VAL A 107 4.89 3.84 -4.42
N PHE A 108 4.84 2.59 -4.87
CA PHE A 108 5.91 1.63 -4.58
C PHE A 108 7.25 2.17 -5.07
N GLN A 109 7.28 2.63 -6.32
CA GLN A 109 8.51 3.16 -6.89
C GLN A 109 8.96 4.43 -6.19
N THR A 110 8.02 5.28 -5.77
CA THR A 110 8.36 6.49 -5.02
C THR A 110 9.07 6.12 -3.72
N ILE A 111 8.52 5.18 -2.97
CA ILE A 111 9.10 4.78 -1.68
C ILE A 111 10.41 4.05 -1.89
N SER A 112 10.56 3.31 -2.99
CA SER A 112 11.77 2.56 -3.27
C SER A 112 13.00 3.44 -3.44
N LYS A 113 12.79 4.74 -3.66
CA LYS A 113 13.93 5.66 -3.80
C LYS A 113 14.65 5.89 -2.49
N VAL A 114 14.02 5.60 -1.37
CA VAL A 114 14.60 5.84 -0.06
C VAL A 114 14.65 4.56 0.78
N SER A 115 13.88 3.55 0.44
CA SER A 115 13.70 2.36 1.28
C SER A 115 14.00 1.09 0.50
N ALA A 116 14.60 0.10 1.17
CA ALA A 116 14.69 -1.24 0.60
C ALA A 116 13.29 -1.85 0.60
N MET A 117 12.94 -2.56 -0.46
CA MET A 117 11.58 -3.05 -0.65
C MET A 117 11.57 -4.57 -0.75
N ASP A 118 10.61 -5.18 -0.09
CA ASP A 118 10.35 -6.63 -0.17
C ASP A 118 8.89 -6.87 -0.46
N VAL A 119 8.61 -7.90 -1.24
CA VAL A 119 7.24 -8.32 -1.53
C VAL A 119 7.15 -9.81 -1.32
N VAL A 120 6.19 -10.23 -0.49
CA VAL A 120 5.95 -11.63 -0.20
C VAL A 120 4.51 -11.95 -0.58
N VAL A 121 4.32 -13.05 -1.32
CA VAL A 121 3.00 -13.49 -1.74
C VAL A 121 2.66 -14.78 -1.02
N ARG A 122 1.49 -14.83 -0.42
CA ARG A 122 0.95 -16.04 0.19
C ARG A 122 -0.44 -16.30 -0.36
N PHE A 123 -0.82 -17.55 -0.33
CA PHE A 123 -2.14 -17.94 -0.79
C PHE A 123 -2.91 -18.56 0.36
N GLU A 124 -4.18 -18.20 0.45
CA GLU A 124 -5.07 -18.73 1.46
C GLU A 124 -6.17 -19.49 0.72
N ASP A 125 -6.24 -20.78 0.98
CA ASP A 125 -7.25 -21.59 0.31
C ASP A 125 -8.60 -21.38 0.96
N ASP A 126 -9.65 -21.42 0.13
CA ASP A 126 -10.99 -21.45 0.66
C ASP A 126 -11.22 -22.80 1.31
N GLU A 127 -11.51 -22.76 2.59
CA GLU A 127 -11.87 -23.97 3.28
C GLU A 127 -13.37 -24.20 3.10
N GLU A 128 -13.73 -25.43 2.84
CA GLU A 128 -15.14 -25.70 2.73
C GLU A 128 -15.71 -26.26 3.99
#